data_c17a03d9798ff52da877fe3e15da0efc
#
_entry.id   c17a03d9798ff52da877fe3e15da0efc
#
_cell.length_a   1.000
_cell.length_b   1.000
_cell.length_c   1.000
_cell.angle_alpha   90.00
_cell.angle_beta   90.00
_cell.angle_gamma   90.00
#
_symmetry.space_group_name_H-M   'P 1'
#
loop_
_entity.id
_entity.type
_entity.pdbx_description
1 polymer ?
#
loop_
_entity_poly.entity_id
_entity_poly.type
_entity_poly.pdbx_seq_one_letter_code
_entity_poly.pdbx_strand_id
1 'polypeptide(L)'
;MSARRIALVCMTPATDTDEHGPLKLPSYGIHRILAATIADPSLRSAKVSLIDAGRADPDAYMSAIEQVDPDLIGFSIYVWSTPTLVEVARRVKRRRPETLIVFGGPSARTALFDLPAYAPASAYLDAVVSVDGEAIFPEIARLPVLTRDALSAVPGIYVATPGGTGWKHTGSRPPMASLDDIPSPFQLGLMPPQSVAYLETYRGCPLGCRFCEWGAKETSKSVFSTDYIARELEAFAEQGAPAVFLLDAGLNLNAQGFRNLVAADARVGMLRSTKFWAEIYPTLVRDEHLEFLSRVGASYLGVGLQSLDERVLALHDRPFDRGRFERNLRALIGVTTPELQIIFGLPGDSPEGFRQTLEYSRSFGVAVRAYHCLVLPDALMTRGRPEWRMRYDPATLAMIECDGWPHEAITAMREELARETRMAGGHSGNYWWSFPPNR
;
A
#
# COMPACT_ATOMS: atom_id res chain seq x y z
N MET A 1 34.19 4.08 -17.60
CA MET A 1 32.87 3.42 -17.71
C MET A 1 31.84 4.51 -17.89
N SER A 2 30.87 4.35 -18.81
CA SER A 2 29.75 5.31 -18.92
C SER A 2 28.93 5.34 -17.61
N ALA A 3 28.36 6.50 -17.30
CA ALA A 3 27.48 6.62 -16.13
C ALA A 3 26.28 5.67 -16.27
N ARG A 4 25.98 4.89 -15.22
CA ARG A 4 24.83 3.98 -15.15
C ARG A 4 23.53 4.75 -15.28
N ARG A 5 22.62 4.28 -16.12
CA ARG A 5 21.30 4.88 -16.32
C ARG A 5 20.24 4.01 -15.65
N ILE A 6 19.50 4.61 -14.72
CA ILE A 6 18.50 3.92 -13.92
C ILE A 6 17.16 4.60 -14.15
N ALA A 7 16.13 3.83 -14.47
CA ALA A 7 14.75 4.29 -14.47
C ALA A 7 13.99 3.70 -13.27
N LEU A 8 13.30 4.54 -12.52
CA LEU A 8 12.33 4.14 -11.51
C LEU A 8 10.94 4.42 -12.05
N VAL A 9 10.11 3.40 -12.16
CA VAL A 9 8.82 3.46 -12.85
C VAL A 9 7.69 3.14 -11.89
N CYS A 10 6.71 4.00 -11.83
CA CYS A 10 5.47 3.79 -11.07
C CYS A 10 4.25 4.24 -11.87
N MET A 11 3.07 3.92 -11.37
CA MET A 11 1.80 4.46 -11.86
C MET A 11 1.02 4.98 -10.66
N THR A 12 1.02 6.30 -10.48
CA THR A 12 0.16 6.97 -9.52
C THR A 12 -1.29 6.84 -9.99
N PRO A 13 -2.22 6.34 -9.17
CA PRO A 13 -3.62 6.29 -9.56
C PRO A 13 -4.13 7.71 -9.82
N ALA A 14 -4.96 7.86 -10.86
CA ALA A 14 -5.72 9.10 -11.02
C ALA A 14 -6.58 9.29 -9.76
N THR A 15 -6.36 10.38 -9.06
CA THR A 15 -7.20 10.75 -7.94
C THR A 15 -8.51 11.30 -8.49
N ASP A 16 -9.62 10.61 -8.22
CA ASP A 16 -10.93 11.23 -8.33
C ASP A 16 -10.95 12.36 -7.27
N THR A 17 -11.00 13.59 -7.77
CA THR A 17 -10.65 14.83 -7.05
C THR A 17 -11.69 15.29 -6.03
N ASP A 18 -12.67 14.45 -5.64
CA ASP A 18 -13.97 15.02 -5.29
C ASP A 18 -14.26 15.23 -3.81
N GLU A 19 -13.67 14.47 -2.90
CA GLU A 19 -14.01 14.66 -1.47
C GLU A 19 -13.13 15.72 -0.76
N HIS A 20 -11.90 15.98 -1.26
CA HIS A 20 -10.92 16.82 -0.55
C HIS A 20 -10.26 17.91 -1.43
N GLY A 21 -10.75 18.12 -2.66
CA GLY A 21 -10.15 19.05 -3.63
C GLY A 21 -8.94 18.44 -4.36
N PRO A 22 -8.26 19.22 -5.21
CA PRO A 22 -7.17 18.72 -6.06
C PRO A 22 -5.89 18.50 -5.23
N LEU A 23 -5.83 17.39 -4.48
CA LEU A 23 -4.64 17.01 -3.74
C LEU A 23 -3.65 16.24 -4.65
N LYS A 24 -2.38 16.61 -4.58
CA LYS A 24 -1.32 15.87 -5.24
C LYS A 24 -0.92 14.69 -4.33
N LEU A 25 -1.15 13.47 -4.80
CA LEU A 25 -0.82 12.22 -4.11
C LEU A 25 0.30 11.48 -4.86
N PRO A 26 1.57 11.89 -4.74
CA PRO A 26 2.67 11.24 -5.44
C PRO A 26 2.89 9.81 -4.91
N SER A 27 3.45 8.93 -5.73
CA SER A 27 3.79 7.58 -5.32
C SER A 27 4.96 7.58 -4.32
N TYR A 28 4.68 7.49 -3.03
CA TYR A 28 5.68 7.61 -1.97
C TYR A 28 6.73 6.49 -2.02
N GLY A 29 6.32 5.24 -2.20
CA GLY A 29 7.23 4.10 -2.17
C GLY A 29 8.37 4.22 -3.20
N ILE A 30 8.08 4.67 -4.42
CA ILE A 30 9.13 4.85 -5.44
C ILE A 30 10.04 6.04 -5.12
N HIS A 31 9.54 7.11 -4.50
CA HIS A 31 10.36 8.22 -4.05
C HIS A 31 11.29 7.82 -2.90
N ARG A 32 10.89 6.87 -2.05
CA ARG A 32 11.79 6.26 -1.04
C ARG A 32 12.95 5.51 -1.71
N ILE A 33 12.68 4.74 -2.78
CA ILE A 33 13.71 4.07 -3.56
C ILE A 33 14.62 5.10 -4.25
N LEU A 34 14.06 6.16 -4.81
CA LEU A 34 14.81 7.28 -5.41
C LEU A 34 15.74 7.92 -4.37
N ALA A 35 15.21 8.25 -3.20
CA ALA A 35 15.98 8.84 -2.09
C ALA A 35 17.15 7.94 -1.67
N ALA A 36 16.88 6.65 -1.46
CA ALA A 36 17.92 5.67 -1.11
C ALA A 36 18.99 5.52 -2.21
N THR A 37 18.57 5.57 -3.47
CA THR A 37 19.51 5.45 -4.60
C THR A 37 20.38 6.70 -4.75
N ILE A 38 19.82 7.90 -4.60
CA ILE A 38 20.55 9.18 -4.69
C ILE A 38 21.47 9.39 -3.48
N ALA A 39 21.04 8.97 -2.30
CA ALA A 39 21.85 9.10 -1.08
C ALA A 39 23.05 8.15 -1.05
N ASP A 40 23.08 7.11 -1.90
CA ASP A 40 24.19 6.16 -1.94
C ASP A 40 25.45 6.79 -2.58
N PRO A 41 26.56 6.94 -1.82
CA PRO A 41 27.78 7.57 -2.33
C PRO A 41 28.40 6.84 -3.53
N SER A 42 28.17 5.52 -3.65
CA SER A 42 28.72 4.69 -4.73
C SER A 42 27.94 4.89 -6.04
N LEU A 43 26.75 5.49 -5.99
CA LEU A 43 25.89 5.76 -7.13
C LEU A 43 25.88 7.23 -7.58
N ARG A 44 26.77 8.07 -7.05
CA ARG A 44 26.84 9.51 -7.38
C ARG A 44 26.97 9.81 -8.88
N SER A 45 27.60 8.93 -9.64
CA SER A 45 27.74 9.07 -11.09
C SER A 45 26.55 8.50 -11.88
N ALA A 46 25.62 7.79 -11.24
CA ALA A 46 24.45 7.23 -11.89
C ALA A 46 23.44 8.33 -12.25
N LYS A 47 22.82 8.18 -13.42
CA LYS A 47 21.69 9.03 -13.83
C LYS A 47 20.40 8.31 -13.47
N VAL A 48 19.66 8.83 -12.51
CA VAL A 48 18.40 8.25 -12.03
C VAL A 48 17.24 9.09 -12.54
N SER A 49 16.28 8.48 -13.21
CA SER A 49 15.07 9.10 -13.73
C SER A 49 13.84 8.45 -13.11
N LEU A 50 12.90 9.27 -12.64
CA LEU A 50 11.59 8.81 -12.20
C LEU A 50 10.60 8.97 -13.36
N ILE A 51 9.86 7.90 -13.67
CA ILE A 51 8.87 7.86 -14.74
C ILE A 51 7.49 7.50 -14.14
N ASP A 52 6.57 8.44 -14.24
CA ASP A 52 5.17 8.26 -13.88
C ASP A 52 4.30 8.94 -14.93
N ALA A 53 3.57 8.16 -15.72
CA ALA A 53 2.67 8.71 -16.73
C ALA A 53 1.29 9.09 -16.14
N GLY A 54 1.01 8.79 -14.87
CA GLY A 54 -0.24 9.12 -14.19
C GLY A 54 -1.49 8.40 -14.76
N ARG A 55 -1.30 7.43 -15.66
CA ARG A 55 -2.40 6.73 -16.35
C ARG A 55 -1.95 5.36 -16.87
N ALA A 56 -2.92 4.48 -17.14
CA ALA A 56 -2.70 3.14 -17.69
C ALA A 56 -2.45 3.18 -19.23
N ASP A 57 -1.33 3.78 -19.63
CA ASP A 57 -0.95 3.97 -21.04
C ASP A 57 0.47 3.43 -21.28
N PRO A 58 0.62 2.16 -21.73
CA PRO A 58 1.91 1.55 -21.99
C PRO A 58 2.77 2.32 -23.01
N ASP A 59 2.19 3.00 -23.98
CA ASP A 59 2.94 3.73 -25.00
C ASP A 59 3.61 4.98 -24.43
N ALA A 60 2.95 5.69 -23.52
CA ALA A 60 3.52 6.82 -22.80
C ALA A 60 4.74 6.38 -21.95
N TYR A 61 4.63 5.25 -21.24
CA TYR A 61 5.76 4.67 -20.48
C TYR A 61 6.92 4.28 -21.40
N MET A 62 6.63 3.59 -22.52
CA MET A 62 7.66 3.18 -23.47
C MET A 62 8.41 4.37 -24.03
N SER A 63 7.71 5.43 -24.43
CA SER A 63 8.34 6.66 -24.93
C SER A 63 9.28 7.30 -23.90
N ALA A 64 8.86 7.38 -22.63
CA ALA A 64 9.70 7.91 -21.56
C ALA A 64 10.92 7.01 -21.26
N ILE A 65 10.75 5.70 -21.25
CA ILE A 65 11.83 4.74 -21.03
C ILE A 65 12.86 4.80 -22.16
N GLU A 66 12.42 4.93 -23.41
CA GLU A 66 13.31 5.06 -24.56
C GLU A 66 14.18 6.33 -24.50
N GLN A 67 13.64 7.43 -23.97
CA GLN A 67 14.42 8.67 -23.78
C GLN A 67 15.50 8.53 -22.71
N VAL A 68 15.23 7.78 -21.65
CA VAL A 68 16.22 7.50 -20.58
C VAL A 68 17.24 6.48 -21.02
N ASP A 69 16.87 5.52 -21.88
CA ASP A 69 17.71 4.42 -22.36
C ASP A 69 18.39 3.64 -21.20
N PRO A 70 17.62 3.11 -20.23
CA PRO A 70 18.15 2.62 -18.95
C PRO A 70 18.86 1.28 -19.05
N ASP A 71 19.89 1.11 -18.21
CA ASP A 71 20.59 -0.16 -17.99
C ASP A 71 19.86 -1.01 -16.93
N LEU A 72 19.16 -0.33 -15.99
CA LEU A 72 18.39 -0.93 -14.91
C LEU A 72 17.04 -0.21 -14.78
N ILE A 73 15.97 -0.98 -14.65
CA ILE A 73 14.63 -0.45 -14.35
C ILE A 73 14.09 -1.08 -13.06
N GLY A 74 13.69 -0.22 -12.10
CA GLY A 74 12.90 -0.59 -10.93
C GLY A 74 11.44 -0.21 -11.11
N PHE A 75 10.54 -1.19 -11.08
CA PHE A 75 9.10 -0.96 -11.13
C PHE A 75 8.47 -1.04 -9.73
N SER A 76 7.66 -0.06 -9.37
CA SER A 76 6.82 -0.09 -8.16
C SER A 76 5.43 -0.62 -8.52
N ILE A 77 5.15 -1.85 -8.09
CA ILE A 77 3.95 -2.59 -8.46
C ILE A 77 2.89 -2.54 -7.36
N TYR A 78 1.73 -2.07 -7.75
CA TYR A 78 0.48 -2.12 -6.98
C TYR A 78 -0.57 -2.90 -7.78
N VAL A 79 -1.57 -3.41 -7.11
CA VAL A 79 -2.68 -4.18 -7.75
C VAL A 79 -3.24 -3.47 -9.00
N TRP A 80 -3.49 -2.16 -8.89
CA TRP A 80 -4.04 -1.37 -10.01
C TRP A 80 -3.05 -1.09 -11.14
N SER A 81 -1.75 -1.13 -10.87
CA SER A 81 -0.69 -0.84 -11.88
C SER A 81 -0.15 -2.09 -12.55
N THR A 82 -0.36 -3.27 -11.98
CA THR A 82 0.24 -4.52 -12.42
C THR A 82 0.01 -4.82 -13.91
N PRO A 83 -1.23 -4.79 -14.46
CA PRO A 83 -1.44 -5.13 -15.87
C PRO A 83 -0.67 -4.23 -16.81
N THR A 84 -0.68 -2.92 -16.56
CA THR A 84 0.00 -1.92 -17.37
C THR A 84 1.52 -2.07 -17.30
N LEU A 85 2.08 -2.14 -16.08
CA LEU A 85 3.53 -2.16 -15.90
C LEU A 85 4.16 -3.50 -16.30
N VAL A 86 3.43 -4.61 -16.20
CA VAL A 86 3.86 -5.90 -16.79
C VAL A 86 3.92 -5.82 -18.31
N GLU A 87 2.93 -5.21 -18.97
CA GLU A 87 2.97 -5.04 -20.42
C GLU A 87 4.14 -4.13 -20.85
N VAL A 88 4.41 -3.05 -20.11
CA VAL A 88 5.60 -2.19 -20.32
C VAL A 88 6.87 -3.02 -20.20
N ALA A 89 7.03 -3.80 -19.13
CA ALA A 89 8.22 -4.64 -18.94
C ALA A 89 8.42 -5.68 -20.07
N ARG A 90 7.32 -6.30 -20.53
CA ARG A 90 7.33 -7.19 -21.70
C ARG A 90 7.84 -6.48 -22.97
N ARG A 91 7.37 -5.26 -23.21
CA ARG A 91 7.81 -4.45 -24.36
C ARG A 91 9.26 -4.04 -24.27
N VAL A 92 9.72 -3.63 -23.06
CA VAL A 92 11.14 -3.34 -22.81
C VAL A 92 12.01 -4.55 -23.13
N LYS A 93 11.70 -5.72 -22.57
CA LYS A 93 12.52 -6.94 -22.81
C LYS A 93 12.54 -7.37 -24.27
N ARG A 94 11.47 -7.17 -25.03
CA ARG A 94 11.45 -7.45 -26.47
C ARG A 94 12.38 -6.53 -27.27
N ARG A 95 12.49 -5.25 -26.89
CA ARG A 95 13.32 -4.25 -27.59
C ARG A 95 14.76 -4.20 -27.07
N ARG A 96 14.93 -4.46 -25.77
CA ARG A 96 16.20 -4.33 -25.03
C ARG A 96 16.34 -5.48 -24.03
N PRO A 97 16.65 -6.69 -24.50
CA PRO A 97 16.75 -7.89 -23.66
C PRO A 97 17.83 -7.78 -22.58
N GLU A 98 18.84 -6.92 -22.79
CA GLU A 98 19.95 -6.65 -21.86
C GLU A 98 19.56 -5.78 -20.66
N THR A 99 18.51 -4.97 -20.75
CA THR A 99 18.05 -4.12 -19.63
C THR A 99 17.62 -4.99 -18.45
N LEU A 100 18.22 -4.77 -17.28
CA LEU A 100 17.84 -5.48 -16.06
C LEU A 100 16.52 -4.90 -15.52
N ILE A 101 15.54 -5.76 -15.26
CA ILE A 101 14.20 -5.37 -14.78
C ILE A 101 13.94 -5.98 -13.42
N VAL A 102 13.65 -5.13 -12.43
CA VAL A 102 13.37 -5.50 -11.05
C VAL A 102 11.99 -4.97 -10.65
N PHE A 103 11.15 -5.84 -10.11
CA PHE A 103 9.85 -5.45 -9.56
C PHE A 103 9.90 -5.41 -8.03
N GLY A 104 9.38 -4.33 -7.47
CA GLY A 104 9.18 -4.11 -6.04
C GLY A 104 7.83 -3.48 -5.76
N GLY A 105 7.57 -3.14 -4.52
CA GLY A 105 6.31 -2.54 -4.08
C GLY A 105 5.35 -3.54 -3.42
N PRO A 106 4.21 -3.07 -2.92
CA PRO A 106 3.32 -3.88 -2.09
C PRO A 106 2.80 -5.16 -2.76
N SER A 107 2.50 -5.10 -4.06
CA SER A 107 1.97 -6.27 -4.80
C SER A 107 3.04 -7.07 -5.54
N ALA A 108 4.32 -6.69 -5.47
CA ALA A 108 5.40 -7.42 -6.13
C ALA A 108 5.73 -8.71 -5.36
N ARG A 109 4.97 -9.76 -5.63
CA ARG A 109 5.10 -11.09 -5.02
C ARG A 109 5.16 -12.18 -6.08
N THR A 110 5.96 -13.21 -5.85
CA THR A 110 6.11 -14.33 -6.80
C THR A 110 4.77 -14.97 -7.12
N ALA A 111 3.89 -15.16 -6.13
CA ALA A 111 2.57 -15.73 -6.32
C ALA A 111 1.70 -14.97 -7.34
N LEU A 112 1.85 -13.64 -7.42
CA LEU A 112 1.15 -12.85 -8.42
C LEU A 112 1.65 -13.15 -9.83
N PHE A 113 2.98 -13.24 -10.00
CA PHE A 113 3.60 -13.44 -11.32
C PHE A 113 3.55 -14.90 -11.80
N ASP A 114 3.16 -15.84 -10.93
CA ASP A 114 2.89 -17.23 -11.27
C ASP A 114 1.46 -17.44 -11.83
N LEU A 115 0.59 -16.42 -11.72
CA LEU A 115 -0.75 -16.47 -12.32
C LEU A 115 -0.66 -16.57 -13.86
N PRO A 116 -1.58 -17.31 -14.52
CA PRO A 116 -1.57 -17.49 -15.98
C PRO A 116 -1.54 -16.20 -16.77
N ALA A 117 -2.13 -15.11 -16.26
CA ALA A 117 -2.13 -13.79 -16.90
C ALA A 117 -0.72 -13.17 -16.99
N TYR A 118 0.19 -13.56 -16.09
CA TYR A 118 1.52 -12.97 -15.95
C TYR A 118 2.66 -13.96 -16.22
N ALA A 119 2.40 -15.26 -16.23
CA ALA A 119 3.40 -16.27 -16.53
C ALA A 119 3.82 -16.30 -18.02
N PRO A 120 5.04 -16.72 -18.39
CA PRO A 120 6.16 -16.91 -17.48
C PRO A 120 6.85 -15.58 -17.14
N ALA A 121 7.06 -15.34 -15.85
CA ALA A 121 7.65 -14.08 -15.38
C ALA A 121 9.06 -13.83 -15.90
N SER A 122 9.86 -14.88 -16.08
CA SER A 122 11.24 -14.81 -16.63
C SER A 122 11.34 -14.20 -18.04
N ALA A 123 10.22 -14.08 -18.75
CA ALA A 123 10.18 -13.47 -20.07
C ALA A 123 10.25 -11.94 -20.04
N TYR A 124 9.98 -11.31 -18.90
CA TYR A 124 9.91 -9.85 -18.82
C TYR A 124 10.49 -9.24 -17.55
N LEU A 125 10.79 -10.02 -16.53
CA LEU A 125 11.43 -9.53 -15.31
C LEU A 125 12.58 -10.44 -14.88
N ASP A 126 13.55 -9.87 -14.16
CA ASP A 126 14.74 -10.57 -13.70
C ASP A 126 14.67 -10.89 -12.20
N ALA A 127 14.10 -9.99 -11.38
CA ALA A 127 13.93 -10.23 -9.95
C ALA A 127 12.69 -9.54 -9.36
N VAL A 128 12.23 -10.12 -8.25
CA VAL A 128 11.20 -9.56 -7.36
C VAL A 128 11.83 -9.25 -6.01
N VAL A 129 11.60 -8.01 -5.53
CA VAL A 129 11.98 -7.54 -4.20
C VAL A 129 10.70 -7.45 -3.35
N SER A 130 10.54 -8.37 -2.41
CA SER A 130 9.33 -8.50 -1.57
C SER A 130 9.47 -7.87 -0.19
N VAL A 131 10.64 -7.28 0.12
CA VAL A 131 10.99 -6.67 1.41
C VAL A 131 11.46 -5.23 1.20
N ASP A 132 12.15 -4.64 2.17
CA ASP A 132 12.59 -3.25 2.17
C ASP A 132 13.45 -2.89 0.95
N GLY A 133 12.79 -2.38 -0.08
CA GLY A 133 13.40 -2.05 -1.37
C GLY A 133 14.46 -0.96 -1.25
N GLU A 134 14.38 -0.08 -0.26
CA GLU A 134 15.32 1.00 0.00
C GLU A 134 16.72 0.50 0.32
N ALA A 135 16.84 -0.66 0.96
CA ALA A 135 18.12 -1.29 1.22
C ALA A 135 18.63 -2.11 0.03
N ILE A 136 17.70 -2.74 -0.71
CA ILE A 136 18.03 -3.73 -1.75
C ILE A 136 18.28 -3.08 -3.11
N PHE A 137 17.46 -2.13 -3.52
CA PHE A 137 17.57 -1.56 -4.87
C PHE A 137 18.91 -0.84 -5.13
N PRO A 138 19.45 -0.02 -4.19
CA PRO A 138 20.80 0.52 -4.34
C PRO A 138 21.87 -0.57 -4.42
N GLU A 139 21.72 -1.69 -3.70
CA GLU A 139 22.66 -2.82 -3.76
C GLU A 139 22.66 -3.49 -5.15
N ILE A 140 21.48 -3.71 -5.74
CA ILE A 140 21.35 -4.15 -7.14
C ILE A 140 22.01 -3.14 -8.08
N ALA A 141 21.74 -1.86 -7.89
CA ALA A 141 22.29 -0.79 -8.71
C ALA A 141 23.83 -0.68 -8.63
N ARG A 142 24.47 -1.16 -7.57
CA ARG A 142 25.93 -1.21 -7.39
C ARG A 142 26.61 -2.42 -8.02
N LEU A 143 25.88 -3.44 -8.47
CA LEU A 143 26.47 -4.64 -9.04
C LEU A 143 27.47 -4.26 -10.16
N PRO A 144 28.64 -4.87 -10.24
CA PRO A 144 29.65 -4.55 -11.27
C PRO A 144 29.09 -4.70 -12.68
N VAL A 145 28.29 -5.74 -12.90
CA VAL A 145 27.55 -6.02 -14.14
C VAL A 145 26.07 -6.21 -13.82
N LEU A 146 25.22 -5.65 -14.68
CA LEU A 146 23.76 -5.75 -14.52
C LEU A 146 23.23 -6.93 -15.33
N THR A 147 23.38 -8.13 -14.77
CA THR A 147 22.87 -9.36 -15.36
C THR A 147 22.04 -10.14 -14.35
N ARG A 148 21.16 -11.00 -14.85
CA ARG A 148 20.33 -11.87 -13.98
C ARG A 148 21.18 -12.75 -13.06
N ASP A 149 22.30 -13.28 -13.55
CA ASP A 149 23.19 -14.13 -12.75
C ASP A 149 23.84 -13.35 -11.60
N ALA A 150 24.21 -12.09 -11.84
CA ALA A 150 24.80 -11.23 -10.81
C ALA A 150 23.84 -10.92 -9.66
N LEU A 151 22.53 -10.97 -9.89
CA LEU A 151 21.51 -10.80 -8.84
C LEU A 151 21.60 -11.86 -7.73
N SER A 152 22.20 -13.02 -8.02
CA SER A 152 22.41 -14.08 -7.01
C SER A 152 23.34 -13.64 -5.86
N ALA A 153 24.09 -12.56 -6.02
CA ALA A 153 24.92 -11.98 -4.98
C ALA A 153 24.17 -11.05 -4.01
N VAL A 154 22.92 -10.68 -4.34
CA VAL A 154 22.08 -9.80 -3.51
C VAL A 154 21.14 -10.65 -2.69
N PRO A 155 21.26 -10.73 -1.34
CA PRO A 155 20.39 -11.55 -0.52
C PRO A 155 18.99 -10.93 -0.36
N GLY A 156 17.98 -11.77 -0.16
CA GLY A 156 16.61 -11.35 0.15
C GLY A 156 15.73 -11.05 -1.05
N ILE A 157 16.11 -11.50 -2.25
CA ILE A 157 15.30 -11.34 -3.46
C ILE A 157 14.94 -12.68 -4.10
N TYR A 158 13.96 -12.66 -4.98
CA TYR A 158 13.58 -13.79 -5.83
C TYR A 158 14.01 -13.51 -7.27
N VAL A 159 14.92 -14.33 -7.79
CA VAL A 159 15.40 -14.24 -9.17
C VAL A 159 14.62 -15.21 -10.04
N ALA A 160 14.10 -14.72 -11.17
CA ALA A 160 13.36 -15.55 -12.12
C ALA A 160 14.29 -16.58 -12.80
N THR A 161 13.90 -17.85 -12.82
CA THR A 161 14.70 -18.90 -13.44
C THR A 161 14.60 -18.85 -14.97
N PRO A 162 15.73 -18.81 -15.72
CA PRO A 162 15.71 -18.75 -17.18
C PRO A 162 14.95 -19.94 -17.78
N GLY A 163 14.03 -19.67 -18.72
CA GLY A 163 13.25 -20.70 -19.41
C GLY A 163 12.29 -21.51 -18.51
N GLY A 164 12.21 -21.15 -17.21
CA GLY A 164 11.38 -21.83 -16.21
C GLY A 164 10.20 -21.00 -15.73
N THR A 165 9.33 -21.64 -14.96
CA THR A 165 8.17 -21.03 -14.29
C THR A 165 8.44 -20.84 -12.79
N GLY A 166 9.69 -20.83 -12.36
CA GLY A 166 10.06 -20.82 -10.96
C GLY A 166 10.94 -19.65 -10.56
N TRP A 167 11.20 -19.58 -9.26
CA TRP A 167 11.96 -18.55 -8.60
C TRP A 167 13.12 -19.15 -7.80
N LYS A 168 14.27 -18.50 -7.83
CA LYS A 168 15.39 -18.80 -6.94
C LYS A 168 15.46 -17.72 -5.87
N HIS A 169 15.21 -18.07 -4.63
CA HIS A 169 15.46 -17.16 -3.50
C HIS A 169 16.95 -17.09 -3.21
N THR A 170 17.49 -15.89 -3.03
CA THR A 170 18.94 -15.64 -2.92
C THR A 170 19.48 -15.74 -1.49
N GLY A 171 18.66 -16.21 -0.56
CA GLY A 171 19.04 -16.38 0.85
C GLY A 171 18.42 -15.31 1.76
N SER A 172 18.50 -15.55 3.05
CA SER A 172 17.94 -14.65 4.06
C SER A 172 18.75 -13.36 4.15
N ARG A 173 18.05 -12.26 4.44
CA ARG A 173 18.63 -10.97 4.72
C ARG A 173 18.30 -10.58 6.17
N PRO A 174 19.28 -10.12 6.97
CA PRO A 174 18.97 -9.58 8.27
C PRO A 174 18.07 -8.32 8.12
N PRO A 175 17.14 -8.08 9.06
CA PRO A 175 16.37 -6.84 9.07
C PRO A 175 17.30 -5.64 9.19
N MET A 176 16.86 -4.48 8.75
CA MET A 176 17.61 -3.24 8.91
C MET A 176 17.85 -2.96 10.40
N ALA A 177 19.05 -2.49 10.73
CA ALA A 177 19.43 -2.20 12.11
C ALA A 177 18.61 -1.03 12.70
N SER A 178 18.33 -0.03 11.89
CA SER A 178 17.48 1.11 12.24
C SER A 178 16.64 1.54 11.03
N LEU A 179 15.38 1.90 11.27
CA LEU A 179 14.56 2.53 10.23
C LEU A 179 15.02 3.96 9.92
N ASP A 180 15.68 4.61 10.87
CA ASP A 180 16.20 5.97 10.70
C ASP A 180 17.33 6.06 9.67
N ASP A 181 17.94 4.92 9.29
CA ASP A 181 18.95 4.85 8.23
C ASP A 181 18.33 4.99 6.83
N ILE A 182 17.00 4.92 6.71
CA ILE A 182 16.32 5.06 5.42
C ILE A 182 16.24 6.54 5.05
N PRO A 183 16.86 6.96 3.92
CA PRO A 183 16.80 8.33 3.47
C PRO A 183 15.36 8.80 3.16
N SER A 184 15.03 9.99 3.61
CA SER A 184 13.71 10.57 3.37
C SER A 184 13.67 11.34 2.04
N PRO A 185 12.68 11.07 1.18
CA PRO A 185 12.49 11.86 -0.02
C PRO A 185 12.04 13.30 0.28
N PHE A 186 11.41 13.55 1.42
CA PHE A 186 11.02 14.88 1.85
C PHE A 186 12.23 15.69 2.30
N GLN A 187 13.07 15.14 3.18
CA GLN A 187 14.30 15.81 3.65
C GLN A 187 15.30 16.07 2.51
N LEU A 188 15.28 15.26 1.45
CA LEU A 188 16.10 15.45 0.25
C LEU A 188 15.45 16.34 -0.81
N GLY A 189 14.26 16.91 -0.57
CA GLY A 189 13.56 17.75 -1.52
C GLY A 189 13.14 17.06 -2.82
N LEU A 190 12.93 15.75 -2.78
CA LEU A 190 12.58 14.95 -3.97
C LEU A 190 11.07 14.83 -4.19
N MET A 191 10.27 15.23 -3.21
CA MET A 191 8.81 15.21 -3.33
C MET A 191 8.30 16.50 -4.00
N PRO A 192 7.23 16.40 -4.81
CA PRO A 192 6.63 17.59 -5.40
C PRO A 192 6.14 18.56 -4.32
N PRO A 193 6.38 19.88 -4.48
CA PRO A 193 5.92 20.87 -3.49
C PRO A 193 4.40 20.87 -3.40
N GLN A 194 3.88 21.17 -2.22
CA GLN A 194 2.44 21.21 -1.93
C GLN A 194 1.72 19.89 -2.22
N SER A 195 2.44 18.76 -2.14
CA SER A 195 1.84 17.44 -2.17
C SER A 195 1.47 16.98 -0.76
N VAL A 196 0.56 16.03 -0.66
CA VAL A 196 0.29 15.33 0.60
C VAL A 196 1.58 14.70 1.10
N ALA A 197 1.88 14.90 2.36
CA ALA A 197 3.01 14.26 3.03
C ALA A 197 2.62 12.86 3.51
N TYR A 198 3.57 11.94 3.40
CA TYR A 198 3.41 10.55 3.86
C TYR A 198 4.37 10.30 5.02
N LEU A 199 3.83 9.84 6.13
CA LEU A 199 4.57 9.56 7.35
C LEU A 199 4.49 8.07 7.70
N GLU A 200 5.59 7.49 8.10
CA GLU A 200 5.67 6.18 8.76
C GLU A 200 6.23 6.37 10.17
N THR A 201 5.64 5.73 11.18
CA THR A 201 6.22 5.69 12.54
C THR A 201 6.76 4.31 12.88
N TYR A 202 6.28 3.27 12.20
CA TYR A 202 6.78 1.89 12.30
C TYR A 202 6.43 1.12 11.02
N ARG A 203 7.00 -0.07 10.86
CA ARG A 203 6.69 -0.99 9.76
C ARG A 203 6.13 -2.31 10.25
N GLY A 204 5.19 -2.87 9.48
CA GLY A 204 4.50 -4.13 9.75
C GLY A 204 3.19 -3.95 10.48
N CYS A 205 2.52 -5.06 10.80
CA CYS A 205 1.25 -5.09 11.55
C CYS A 205 1.26 -6.25 12.53
N PRO A 206 0.91 -6.05 13.81
CA PRO A 206 0.86 -7.14 14.79
C PRO A 206 -0.34 -8.09 14.59
N LEU A 207 -1.26 -7.75 13.66
CA LEU A 207 -2.43 -8.53 13.36
C LEU A 207 -2.20 -9.40 12.12
N GLY A 208 -2.67 -10.65 12.15
CA GLY A 208 -2.49 -11.64 11.09
C GLY A 208 -3.69 -11.79 10.17
N CYS A 209 -4.51 -10.75 9.96
CA CYS A 209 -5.75 -10.84 9.18
C CYS A 209 -5.50 -11.43 7.79
N ARG A 210 -6.20 -12.55 7.43
CA ARG A 210 -5.95 -13.31 6.19
C ARG A 210 -6.27 -12.56 4.91
N PHE A 211 -7.14 -11.57 4.96
CA PHE A 211 -7.48 -10.73 3.81
C PHE A 211 -6.52 -9.55 3.60
N CYS A 212 -5.54 -9.34 4.47
CA CYS A 212 -4.69 -8.15 4.50
C CYS A 212 -3.21 -8.51 4.34
N GLU A 213 -2.48 -7.82 3.47
CA GLU A 213 -1.04 -8.05 3.25
C GLU A 213 -0.16 -7.49 4.37
N TRP A 214 -0.63 -6.52 5.17
CA TRP A 214 0.15 -5.92 6.25
C TRP A 214 0.60 -6.93 7.31
N GLY A 215 -0.21 -7.92 7.64
CA GLY A 215 0.08 -8.95 8.63
C GLY A 215 0.87 -10.16 8.12
N ALA A 216 1.24 -10.17 6.84
CA ALA A 216 1.98 -11.28 6.23
C ALA A 216 3.49 -11.22 6.52
N LYS A 217 4.01 -10.07 6.88
CA LYS A 217 5.44 -9.87 7.19
C LYS A 217 5.65 -10.08 8.68
N GLU A 218 6.78 -10.71 9.03
CA GLU A 218 7.25 -10.66 10.41
C GLU A 218 7.27 -9.19 10.84
N THR A 219 6.53 -8.89 11.89
CA THR A 219 6.44 -7.54 12.39
C THR A 219 7.83 -7.11 12.84
N SER A 220 8.46 -6.24 12.06
CA SER A 220 9.63 -5.54 12.53
C SER A 220 9.22 -4.83 13.83
N LYS A 221 9.91 -5.12 14.93
CA LYS A 221 9.76 -4.32 16.16
C LYS A 221 10.37 -2.94 15.98
N SER A 222 10.89 -2.64 14.80
CA SER A 222 11.57 -1.40 14.48
C SER A 222 10.57 -0.27 14.31
N VAL A 223 10.86 0.82 14.95
CA VAL A 223 10.12 2.08 14.90
C VAL A 223 11.07 3.19 14.47
N PHE A 224 10.54 4.19 13.79
CA PHE A 224 11.27 5.44 13.57
C PHE A 224 11.42 6.21 14.88
N SER A 225 12.58 6.83 15.09
CA SER A 225 12.82 7.63 16.29
C SER A 225 12.01 8.92 16.31
N THR A 226 11.84 9.49 17.48
CA THR A 226 11.25 10.83 17.65
C THR A 226 12.00 11.88 16.82
N ASP A 227 13.33 11.79 16.75
CA ASP A 227 14.15 12.76 16.00
C ASP A 227 13.96 12.60 14.49
N TYR A 228 13.85 11.38 13.98
CA TYR A 228 13.54 11.15 12.56
C TYR A 228 12.17 11.73 12.21
N ILE A 229 11.13 11.39 12.99
CA ILE A 229 9.76 11.88 12.76
C ILE A 229 9.69 13.40 12.85
N ALA A 230 10.41 14.02 13.81
CA ALA A 230 10.45 15.49 13.91
C ALA A 230 11.02 16.13 12.64
N ARG A 231 12.14 15.62 12.10
CA ARG A 231 12.70 16.11 10.84
C ARG A 231 11.77 15.90 9.64
N GLU A 232 10.97 14.79 9.62
CA GLU A 232 9.95 14.60 8.60
C GLU A 232 8.88 15.70 8.68
N LEU A 233 8.34 15.96 9.89
CA LEU A 233 7.32 16.99 10.10
C LEU A 233 7.85 18.40 9.76
N GLU A 234 9.10 18.70 10.07
CA GLU A 234 9.78 19.95 9.67
C GLU A 234 9.84 20.08 8.14
N ALA A 235 10.30 19.02 7.44
CA ALA A 235 10.36 19.00 5.98
C ALA A 235 8.98 19.12 5.34
N PHE A 236 7.94 18.51 5.91
CA PHE A 236 6.55 18.66 5.45
C PHE A 236 6.05 20.09 5.57
N ALA A 237 6.36 20.76 6.69
CA ALA A 237 6.00 22.15 6.91
C ALA A 237 6.74 23.06 5.93
N GLU A 238 8.03 22.87 5.70
CA GLU A 238 8.84 23.63 4.74
C GLU A 238 8.33 23.49 3.29
N GLN A 239 7.86 22.30 2.90
CA GLN A 239 7.29 22.07 1.57
C GLN A 239 5.84 22.51 1.42
N GLY A 240 5.21 23.01 2.50
CA GLY A 240 3.83 23.46 2.51
C GLY A 240 2.84 22.33 2.28
N ALA A 241 3.07 21.15 2.86
CA ALA A 241 2.18 19.99 2.72
C ALA A 241 0.77 20.32 3.25
N PRO A 242 -0.29 20.15 2.43
CA PRO A 242 -1.66 20.49 2.83
C PRO A 242 -2.26 19.48 3.81
N ALA A 243 -1.67 18.30 3.88
CA ALA A 243 -2.12 17.20 4.72
C ALA A 243 -0.98 16.21 4.99
N VAL A 244 -1.10 15.46 6.08
CA VAL A 244 -0.22 14.33 6.42
C VAL A 244 -1.05 13.05 6.41
N PHE A 245 -0.59 12.05 5.66
CA PHE A 245 -1.16 10.71 5.66
C PHE A 245 -0.22 9.76 6.38
N LEU A 246 -0.64 9.23 7.54
CA LEU A 246 0.08 8.21 8.27
C LEU A 246 -0.11 6.86 7.59
N LEU A 247 0.98 6.26 7.11
CA LEU A 247 0.98 4.99 6.37
C LEU A 247 1.02 3.76 7.28
N ASP A 248 1.09 3.93 8.58
CA ASP A 248 1.10 2.83 9.53
C ASP A 248 -0.14 1.94 9.37
N ALA A 249 -0.01 0.65 9.63
CA ALA A 249 -1.13 -0.29 9.61
C ALA A 249 -2.29 0.11 10.57
N GLY A 250 -2.01 0.98 11.49
CA GLY A 250 -2.95 1.66 12.37
C GLY A 250 -2.22 2.51 13.40
N LEU A 251 -2.67 3.74 13.59
CA LEU A 251 -2.11 4.73 14.51
C LEU A 251 -1.80 4.16 15.91
N ASN A 252 -2.63 3.22 16.37
CA ASN A 252 -2.60 2.68 17.73
C ASN A 252 -2.13 1.23 17.83
N LEU A 253 -1.54 0.67 16.75
CA LEU A 253 -1.06 -0.72 16.75
C LEU A 253 0.37 -0.88 17.24
N ASN A 254 1.15 0.21 17.28
CA ASN A 254 2.48 0.24 17.88
C ASN A 254 2.60 1.39 18.88
N ALA A 255 2.64 1.05 20.18
CA ALA A 255 2.65 2.05 21.24
C ALA A 255 3.95 2.92 21.25
N GLN A 256 5.08 2.38 20.80
CA GLN A 256 6.32 3.17 20.72
C GLN A 256 6.29 4.12 19.54
N GLY A 257 5.85 3.66 18.36
CA GLY A 257 5.65 4.51 17.18
C GLY A 257 4.70 5.67 17.48
N PHE A 258 3.58 5.39 18.14
CA PHE A 258 2.63 6.42 18.56
C PHE A 258 3.26 7.44 19.54
N ARG A 259 3.98 6.99 20.56
CA ARG A 259 4.67 7.92 21.50
C ARG A 259 5.71 8.77 20.79
N ASN A 260 6.45 8.20 19.85
CA ASN A 260 7.45 8.93 19.07
C ASN A 260 6.78 10.02 18.20
N LEU A 261 5.63 9.72 17.59
CA LEU A 261 4.83 10.70 16.84
C LEU A 261 4.36 11.86 17.73
N VAL A 262 3.77 11.54 18.88
CA VAL A 262 3.29 12.55 19.84
C VAL A 262 4.45 13.44 20.31
N ALA A 263 5.59 12.87 20.63
CA ALA A 263 6.77 13.60 21.08
C ALA A 263 7.37 14.47 19.97
N ALA A 264 7.38 14.00 18.72
CA ALA A 264 7.84 14.75 17.57
C ALA A 264 6.91 15.94 17.25
N ASP A 265 5.59 15.69 17.22
CA ASP A 265 4.63 16.79 16.99
C ASP A 265 4.63 17.82 18.12
N ALA A 266 4.89 17.42 19.36
CA ALA A 266 5.04 18.34 20.47
C ALA A 266 6.21 19.33 20.26
N ARG A 267 7.25 18.95 19.52
CA ARG A 267 8.39 19.82 19.16
C ARG A 267 8.10 20.72 17.98
N VAL A 268 7.46 20.17 16.93
CA VAL A 268 7.25 20.85 15.64
C VAL A 268 5.90 21.58 15.58
N GLY A 269 4.85 20.95 16.10
CA GLY A 269 3.50 21.53 16.18
C GLY A 269 2.73 21.57 14.86
N MET A 270 3.24 20.94 13.81
CA MET A 270 2.65 20.99 12.47
C MET A 270 1.23 20.40 12.42
N LEU A 271 1.00 19.28 13.09
CA LEU A 271 -0.27 18.57 13.01
C LEU A 271 -1.45 19.32 13.65
N ARG A 272 -1.19 20.36 14.45
CA ARG A 272 -2.25 21.21 15.06
C ARG A 272 -3.04 22.03 14.04
N SER A 273 -2.44 22.31 12.88
CA SER A 273 -3.05 23.13 11.83
C SER A 273 -3.18 22.41 10.49
N THR A 274 -2.76 21.14 10.42
CA THR A 274 -2.70 20.37 9.18
C THR A 274 -3.74 19.26 9.23
N LYS A 275 -4.33 18.91 8.08
CA LYS A 275 -5.19 17.73 7.96
C LYS A 275 -4.36 16.46 8.20
N PHE A 276 -4.91 15.53 8.95
CA PHE A 276 -4.24 14.27 9.29
C PHE A 276 -5.14 13.08 8.95
N TRP A 277 -4.63 12.15 8.17
CA TRP A 277 -5.29 10.90 7.84
C TRP A 277 -4.53 9.71 8.42
N ALA A 278 -5.25 8.78 8.99
CA ALA A 278 -4.67 7.54 9.52
C ALA A 278 -5.71 6.41 9.53
N GLU A 279 -5.21 5.19 9.54
CA GLU A 279 -6.01 4.03 9.95
C GLU A 279 -5.95 3.86 11.46
N ILE A 280 -7.03 3.39 12.07
CA ILE A 280 -7.07 3.09 13.51
C ILE A 280 -7.77 1.77 13.78
N TYR A 281 -7.26 1.01 14.75
CA TYR A 281 -7.89 -0.22 15.21
C TYR A 281 -8.78 0.08 16.41
N PRO A 282 -10.11 0.08 16.26
CA PRO A 282 -11.01 0.70 17.24
C PRO A 282 -10.99 0.02 18.61
N THR A 283 -10.81 -1.32 18.68
CA THR A 283 -10.81 -2.03 19.97
C THR A 283 -9.59 -1.74 20.85
N LEU A 284 -8.55 -1.11 20.31
CA LEU A 284 -7.32 -0.75 21.01
C LEU A 284 -7.19 0.76 21.29
N VAL A 285 -8.24 1.54 21.05
CA VAL A 285 -8.25 2.97 21.38
C VAL A 285 -8.14 3.16 22.90
N ARG A 286 -7.36 4.16 23.31
CA ARG A 286 -7.13 4.59 24.70
C ARG A 286 -7.25 6.11 24.77
N ASP A 287 -7.33 6.64 25.98
CA ASP A 287 -7.45 8.07 26.24
C ASP A 287 -6.30 8.89 25.60
N GLU A 288 -5.08 8.37 25.62
CA GLU A 288 -3.92 9.02 24.98
C GLU A 288 -4.11 9.24 23.47
N HIS A 289 -4.79 8.33 22.77
CA HIS A 289 -5.11 8.46 21.35
C HIS A 289 -6.17 9.54 21.11
N LEU A 290 -7.23 9.57 21.94
CA LEU A 290 -8.28 10.58 21.88
C LEU A 290 -7.72 11.98 22.18
N GLU A 291 -6.86 12.09 23.19
CA GLU A 291 -6.20 13.34 23.56
C GLU A 291 -5.31 13.86 22.41
N PHE A 292 -4.52 13.00 21.76
CA PHE A 292 -3.73 13.37 20.60
C PHE A 292 -4.63 13.87 19.44
N LEU A 293 -5.65 13.06 19.08
CA LEU A 293 -6.56 13.38 17.97
C LEU A 293 -7.36 14.67 18.21
N SER A 294 -7.70 14.99 19.45
CA SER A 294 -8.37 16.26 19.78
C SER A 294 -7.52 17.51 19.59
N ARG A 295 -6.18 17.36 19.51
CA ARG A 295 -5.22 18.45 19.30
C ARG A 295 -4.82 18.61 17.84
N VAL A 296 -5.07 17.64 16.99
CA VAL A 296 -4.79 17.69 15.56
C VAL A 296 -5.81 18.64 14.89
N GLY A 297 -5.37 19.41 13.88
CA GLY A 297 -6.19 20.43 13.25
C GLY A 297 -7.47 19.91 12.61
N ALA A 298 -7.39 18.80 11.88
CA ALA A 298 -8.54 18.04 11.40
C ALA A 298 -8.09 16.60 11.14
N SER A 299 -8.70 15.64 11.82
CA SER A 299 -8.34 14.25 11.66
C SER A 299 -9.45 13.43 10.99
N TYR A 300 -9.03 12.61 10.03
CA TYR A 300 -9.88 11.69 9.27
C TYR A 300 -9.34 10.28 9.49
N LEU A 301 -10.17 9.40 9.99
CA LEU A 301 -9.73 8.06 10.37
C LEU A 301 -10.48 6.98 9.60
N GLY A 302 -9.72 6.10 8.94
CA GLY A 302 -10.22 4.80 8.50
C GLY A 302 -10.38 3.86 9.69
N VAL A 303 -11.59 3.36 9.90
CA VAL A 303 -11.94 2.49 11.05
C VAL A 303 -12.40 1.15 10.49
N GLY A 304 -11.50 0.17 10.46
CA GLY A 304 -11.80 -1.14 9.90
C GLY A 304 -12.70 -1.98 10.78
N LEU A 305 -13.99 -2.12 10.44
CA LEU A 305 -14.90 -3.12 10.96
C LEU A 305 -14.79 -4.44 10.18
N GLN A 306 -14.84 -4.36 8.87
CA GLN A 306 -14.76 -5.41 7.86
C GLN A 306 -16.03 -6.26 7.75
N SER A 307 -16.49 -6.90 8.80
CA SER A 307 -17.76 -7.62 8.95
C SER A 307 -18.30 -7.47 10.38
N LEU A 308 -19.60 -7.56 10.55
CA LEU A 308 -20.27 -7.60 11.86
C LEU A 308 -20.31 -9.03 12.43
N ASP A 309 -20.18 -10.05 11.59
CA ASP A 309 -20.19 -11.45 12.02
C ASP A 309 -18.84 -11.83 12.64
N GLU A 310 -18.84 -12.04 13.95
CA GLU A 310 -17.65 -12.42 14.72
C GLU A 310 -17.05 -13.76 14.26
N ARG A 311 -17.88 -14.68 13.72
CA ARG A 311 -17.40 -15.97 13.17
C ARG A 311 -16.60 -15.73 11.89
N VAL A 312 -17.07 -14.83 11.01
CA VAL A 312 -16.35 -14.42 9.80
C VAL A 312 -15.02 -13.77 10.18
N LEU A 313 -15.03 -12.85 11.13
CA LEU A 313 -13.78 -12.20 11.58
C LEU A 313 -12.80 -13.21 12.19
N ALA A 314 -13.28 -14.16 12.98
CA ALA A 314 -12.45 -15.24 13.54
C ALA A 314 -11.87 -16.17 12.46
N LEU A 315 -12.64 -16.51 11.40
CA LEU A 315 -12.15 -17.28 10.26
C LEU A 315 -10.97 -16.59 9.54
N HIS A 316 -10.95 -15.27 9.59
CA HIS A 316 -9.91 -14.44 8.98
C HIS A 316 -8.84 -13.98 9.98
N ASP A 317 -8.72 -14.61 11.13
CA ASP A 317 -7.74 -14.27 12.19
C ASP A 317 -7.78 -12.78 12.59
N ARG A 318 -8.97 -12.15 12.55
CA ARG A 318 -9.16 -10.76 12.95
C ARG A 318 -9.77 -10.69 14.35
N PRO A 319 -9.01 -10.26 15.38
CA PRO A 319 -9.57 -10.07 16.72
C PRO A 319 -10.66 -8.99 16.71
N PHE A 320 -11.75 -9.23 17.40
CA PHE A 320 -12.85 -8.27 17.49
C PHE A 320 -13.52 -8.36 18.86
N ASP A 321 -13.91 -7.22 19.42
CA ASP A 321 -14.72 -7.08 20.63
C ASP A 321 -15.75 -5.99 20.34
N ARG A 322 -16.98 -6.41 20.13
CA ARG A 322 -18.08 -5.54 19.73
C ARG A 322 -18.34 -4.42 20.74
N GLY A 323 -18.34 -4.74 22.02
CA GLY A 323 -18.61 -3.76 23.07
C GLY A 323 -17.53 -2.68 23.16
N ARG A 324 -16.26 -3.06 23.01
CA ARG A 324 -15.15 -2.10 22.92
C ARG A 324 -15.21 -1.30 21.64
N PHE A 325 -15.49 -1.95 20.51
CA PHE A 325 -15.64 -1.27 19.21
C PHE A 325 -16.67 -0.15 19.30
N GLU A 326 -17.88 -0.43 19.79
CA GLU A 326 -18.95 0.55 19.87
C GLU A 326 -18.61 1.72 20.80
N ARG A 327 -18.10 1.45 22.00
CA ARG A 327 -17.69 2.51 22.94
C ARG A 327 -16.61 3.40 22.33
N ASN A 328 -15.58 2.81 21.77
CA ASN A 328 -14.43 3.53 21.25
C ASN A 328 -14.77 4.28 19.97
N LEU A 329 -15.62 3.72 19.09
CA LEU A 329 -16.11 4.44 17.92
C LEU A 329 -16.90 5.70 18.32
N ARG A 330 -17.80 5.60 19.32
CA ARG A 330 -18.53 6.78 19.82
C ARG A 330 -17.59 7.85 20.39
N ALA A 331 -16.53 7.45 21.09
CA ALA A 331 -15.50 8.37 21.57
C ALA A 331 -14.73 9.03 20.40
N LEU A 332 -14.39 8.27 19.37
CA LEU A 332 -13.72 8.80 18.17
C LEU A 332 -14.62 9.80 17.43
N ILE A 333 -15.91 9.55 17.27
CA ILE A 333 -16.87 10.47 16.65
C ILE A 333 -16.85 11.85 17.34
N GLY A 334 -16.60 11.89 18.64
CA GLY A 334 -16.52 13.14 19.41
C GLY A 334 -15.29 14.00 19.15
N VAL A 335 -14.22 13.45 18.57
CA VAL A 335 -12.92 14.13 18.42
C VAL A 335 -12.34 14.10 17.02
N THR A 336 -12.92 13.34 16.10
CA THR A 336 -12.38 13.14 14.74
C THR A 336 -13.50 12.86 13.74
N THR A 337 -13.17 12.74 12.46
CA THR A 337 -14.10 12.33 11.40
C THR A 337 -13.78 10.88 10.99
N PRO A 338 -14.44 9.87 11.58
CA PRO A 338 -14.23 8.47 11.22
C PRO A 338 -15.00 8.08 9.97
N GLU A 339 -14.42 7.18 9.17
CA GLU A 339 -15.05 6.44 8.09
C GLU A 339 -15.00 4.96 8.44
N LEU A 340 -16.15 4.30 8.57
CA LEU A 340 -16.19 2.85 8.77
C LEU A 340 -15.89 2.12 7.47
N GLN A 341 -14.99 1.16 7.56
CA GLN A 341 -14.56 0.35 6.42
C GLN A 341 -15.03 -1.09 6.57
N ILE A 342 -15.73 -1.59 5.55
CA ILE A 342 -16.32 -2.93 5.51
C ILE A 342 -15.96 -3.62 4.18
N ILE A 343 -15.95 -4.96 4.16
CA ILE A 343 -15.57 -5.74 2.99
C ILE A 343 -16.70 -6.72 2.64
N PHE A 344 -17.20 -6.70 1.41
CA PHE A 344 -18.08 -7.75 0.89
C PHE A 344 -17.31 -8.76 0.05
N GLY A 345 -17.84 -9.98 -0.02
CA GLY A 345 -17.17 -11.08 -0.72
C GLY A 345 -16.08 -11.74 0.11
N LEU A 346 -16.05 -11.56 1.43
CA LEU A 346 -15.17 -12.31 2.33
C LEU A 346 -15.64 -13.78 2.40
N PRO A 347 -14.74 -14.77 2.20
CA PRO A 347 -15.07 -16.18 2.41
C PRO A 347 -15.67 -16.45 3.78
N GLY A 348 -16.79 -17.19 3.81
CA GLY A 348 -17.52 -17.50 5.04
C GLY A 348 -18.55 -16.46 5.48
N ASP A 349 -18.61 -15.30 4.84
CA ASP A 349 -19.70 -14.33 4.97
C ASP A 349 -20.80 -14.63 3.92
N SER A 350 -21.87 -13.84 3.93
CA SER A 350 -22.98 -13.97 2.99
C SER A 350 -23.49 -12.59 2.55
N PRO A 351 -24.25 -12.51 1.43
CA PRO A 351 -24.90 -11.26 1.00
C PRO A 351 -25.77 -10.65 2.10
N GLU A 352 -26.49 -11.47 2.85
CA GLU A 352 -27.35 -11.01 3.95
C GLU A 352 -26.52 -10.51 5.15
N GLY A 353 -25.46 -11.25 5.55
CA GLY A 353 -24.53 -10.82 6.62
C GLY A 353 -23.85 -9.50 6.28
N PHE A 354 -23.46 -9.31 5.01
CA PHE A 354 -22.90 -8.05 4.58
C PHE A 354 -23.92 -6.90 4.61
N ARG A 355 -25.20 -7.09 4.20
CA ARG A 355 -26.24 -6.06 4.31
C ARG A 355 -26.44 -5.63 5.76
N GLN A 356 -26.48 -6.59 6.69
CA GLN A 356 -26.55 -6.31 8.12
C GLN A 356 -25.34 -5.51 8.61
N THR A 357 -24.14 -5.83 8.11
CA THR A 357 -22.92 -5.09 8.40
C THR A 357 -22.99 -3.65 7.86
N LEU A 358 -23.50 -3.44 6.65
CA LEU A 358 -23.66 -2.11 6.05
C LEU A 358 -24.71 -1.27 6.82
N GLU A 359 -25.85 -1.84 7.12
CA GLU A 359 -26.92 -1.18 7.90
C GLU A 359 -26.42 -0.78 9.30
N TYR A 360 -25.78 -1.72 9.99
CA TYR A 360 -25.15 -1.46 11.29
C TYR A 360 -24.12 -0.34 11.22
N SER A 361 -23.26 -0.37 10.21
CA SER A 361 -22.24 0.67 10.03
C SER A 361 -22.86 2.05 9.81
N ARG A 362 -23.89 2.14 8.97
CA ARG A 362 -24.62 3.39 8.70
C ARG A 362 -25.41 3.92 9.91
N SER A 363 -25.77 3.06 10.86
CA SER A 363 -26.50 3.45 12.08
C SER A 363 -25.69 4.38 13.01
N PHE A 364 -24.37 4.43 12.87
CA PHE A 364 -23.51 5.36 13.63
C PHE A 364 -23.52 6.80 13.10
N GLY A 365 -24.13 7.06 11.93
CA GLY A 365 -24.20 8.40 11.35
C GLY A 365 -22.86 8.94 10.84
N VAL A 366 -21.87 8.06 10.59
CA VAL A 366 -20.58 8.37 10.02
C VAL A 366 -20.49 7.92 8.56
N ALA A 367 -19.45 8.37 7.83
CA ALA A 367 -19.18 7.84 6.51
C ALA A 367 -18.89 6.34 6.57
N VAL A 368 -19.32 5.60 5.53
CA VAL A 368 -19.05 4.17 5.40
C VAL A 368 -18.45 3.89 4.02
N ARG A 369 -17.36 3.14 3.98
CA ARG A 369 -16.76 2.66 2.74
C ARG A 369 -16.81 1.15 2.68
N ALA A 370 -17.53 0.65 1.67
CA ALA A 370 -17.58 -0.77 1.35
C ALA A 370 -16.53 -1.10 0.29
N TYR A 371 -15.71 -2.12 0.55
CA TYR A 371 -14.71 -2.60 -0.39
C TYR A 371 -15.08 -3.96 -0.94
N HIS A 372 -14.81 -4.18 -2.22
CA HIS A 372 -14.84 -5.52 -2.79
C HIS A 372 -13.61 -6.30 -2.35
N CYS A 373 -13.81 -7.51 -1.86
CA CYS A 373 -12.73 -8.39 -1.44
C CYS A 373 -11.77 -8.67 -2.60
N LEU A 374 -10.48 -8.38 -2.38
CA LEU A 374 -9.41 -8.70 -3.32
C LEU A 374 -8.61 -9.90 -2.79
N VAL A 375 -8.24 -10.82 -3.69
CA VAL A 375 -7.40 -11.98 -3.37
C VAL A 375 -5.93 -11.58 -3.53
N LEU A 376 -5.46 -10.77 -2.57
CA LEU A 376 -4.11 -10.21 -2.61
C LEU A 376 -3.03 -11.29 -2.40
N PRO A 377 -1.81 -11.11 -2.96
CA PRO A 377 -0.77 -12.14 -3.00
C PRO A 377 -0.33 -12.67 -1.63
N ASP A 378 0.07 -11.79 -0.70
CA ASP A 378 0.49 -12.17 0.65
C ASP A 378 -0.69 -12.27 1.65
N ALA A 379 -1.92 -12.32 1.13
CA ALA A 379 -3.15 -12.42 1.89
C ALA A 379 -3.94 -13.68 1.49
N LEU A 380 -5.14 -13.52 0.96
CA LEU A 380 -6.00 -14.65 0.60
C LEU A 380 -5.39 -15.59 -0.43
N MET A 381 -4.54 -15.10 -1.35
CA MET A 381 -3.93 -15.95 -2.38
C MET A 381 -3.05 -17.05 -1.78
N THR A 382 -2.26 -16.74 -0.77
CA THR A 382 -1.33 -17.68 -0.12
C THR A 382 -1.80 -18.20 1.24
N ARG A 383 -2.71 -17.46 1.91
CA ARG A 383 -3.23 -17.80 3.24
C ARG A 383 -4.70 -18.19 3.24
N GLY A 384 -5.32 -18.23 2.05
CA GLY A 384 -6.69 -18.73 1.87
C GLY A 384 -6.75 -20.24 2.15
N ARG A 385 -7.93 -20.72 2.55
CA ARG A 385 -8.18 -22.14 2.80
C ARG A 385 -8.80 -22.78 1.57
N PRO A 386 -8.45 -24.02 1.22
CA PRO A 386 -9.01 -24.74 0.07
C PRO A 386 -10.55 -24.82 0.10
N GLU A 387 -11.14 -25.00 1.30
CA GLU A 387 -12.58 -25.09 1.50
C GLU A 387 -13.33 -23.81 1.13
N TRP A 388 -12.65 -22.65 1.04
CA TRP A 388 -13.25 -21.38 0.61
C TRP A 388 -13.51 -21.32 -0.89
N ARG A 389 -12.97 -22.27 -1.70
CA ARG A 389 -13.23 -22.42 -3.14
C ARG A 389 -13.21 -21.09 -3.89
N MET A 390 -12.24 -20.25 -3.57
CA MET A 390 -12.13 -18.90 -4.12
C MET A 390 -11.86 -18.95 -5.63
N ARG A 391 -12.65 -18.21 -6.38
CA ARG A 391 -12.39 -17.85 -7.76
C ARG A 391 -12.32 -16.34 -7.88
N TYR A 392 -11.31 -15.83 -8.54
CA TYR A 392 -11.05 -14.40 -8.68
C TYR A 392 -10.51 -14.06 -10.06
N ASP A 393 -10.65 -12.80 -10.45
CA ASP A 393 -10.08 -12.28 -11.68
C ASP A 393 -8.55 -12.14 -11.55
N PRO A 394 -7.74 -12.79 -12.40
CA PRO A 394 -6.29 -12.77 -12.25
C PRO A 394 -5.63 -11.43 -12.57
N ALA A 395 -6.32 -10.53 -13.29
CA ALA A 395 -5.80 -9.21 -13.64
C ALA A 395 -6.08 -8.16 -12.56
N THR A 396 -7.25 -8.24 -11.92
CA THR A 396 -7.72 -7.28 -10.92
C THR A 396 -7.68 -7.82 -9.49
N LEU A 397 -7.52 -9.13 -9.34
CA LEU A 397 -7.58 -9.89 -8.09
C LEU A 397 -8.94 -9.82 -7.37
N ALA A 398 -9.96 -9.27 -8.02
CA ALA A 398 -11.30 -9.16 -7.44
C ALA A 398 -11.95 -10.53 -7.29
N MET A 399 -12.55 -10.79 -6.12
CA MET A 399 -13.30 -12.01 -5.85
C MET A 399 -14.46 -12.14 -6.84
N ILE A 400 -14.58 -13.29 -7.51
CA ILE A 400 -15.70 -13.61 -8.41
C ILE A 400 -16.72 -14.49 -7.69
N GLU A 401 -16.25 -15.46 -6.91
CA GLU A 401 -17.06 -16.30 -6.04
C GLU A 401 -16.20 -16.95 -4.94
N CYS A 402 -16.82 -17.27 -3.81
CA CYS A 402 -16.22 -18.03 -2.74
C CYS A 402 -17.30 -18.68 -1.87
N ASP A 403 -16.88 -19.38 -0.81
CA ASP A 403 -17.80 -19.91 0.20
C ASP A 403 -18.68 -18.79 0.78
N GLY A 404 -20.00 -18.99 0.73
CA GLY A 404 -21.02 -18.00 1.14
C GLY A 404 -21.36 -16.95 0.06
N TRP A 405 -20.59 -16.84 -1.03
CA TRP A 405 -20.76 -15.84 -2.09
C TRP A 405 -20.72 -16.47 -3.48
N PRO A 406 -21.85 -17.00 -4.00
CA PRO A 406 -21.92 -17.41 -5.41
C PRO A 406 -21.73 -16.23 -6.36
N HIS A 407 -21.30 -16.51 -7.59
CA HIS A 407 -20.96 -15.49 -8.60
C HIS A 407 -22.07 -14.46 -8.83
N GLU A 408 -23.30 -14.92 -8.98
CA GLU A 408 -24.47 -14.05 -9.17
C GLU A 408 -24.72 -13.13 -7.98
N ALA A 409 -24.40 -13.57 -6.75
CA ALA A 409 -24.54 -12.76 -5.57
C ALA A 409 -23.48 -11.66 -5.48
N ILE A 410 -22.23 -11.94 -5.88
CA ILE A 410 -21.17 -10.92 -6.00
C ILE A 410 -21.59 -9.85 -7.02
N THR A 411 -22.09 -10.27 -8.19
CA THR A 411 -22.53 -9.36 -9.25
C THR A 411 -23.71 -8.50 -8.79
N ALA A 412 -24.73 -9.11 -8.21
CA ALA A 412 -25.91 -8.41 -7.71
C ALA A 412 -25.53 -7.40 -6.58
N MET A 413 -24.61 -7.77 -5.69
CA MET A 413 -24.15 -6.87 -4.63
C MET A 413 -23.41 -5.64 -5.19
N ARG A 414 -22.59 -5.80 -6.21
CA ARG A 414 -21.93 -4.67 -6.87
C ARG A 414 -22.94 -3.68 -7.46
N GLU A 415 -23.98 -4.19 -8.12
CA GLU A 415 -25.06 -3.38 -8.69
C GLU A 415 -25.89 -2.68 -7.60
N GLU A 416 -26.19 -3.40 -6.52
CA GLU A 416 -26.90 -2.90 -5.34
C GLU A 416 -26.12 -1.73 -4.72
N LEU A 417 -24.83 -1.92 -4.40
CA LEU A 417 -23.96 -0.89 -3.83
C LEU A 417 -23.84 0.33 -4.75
N ALA A 418 -23.66 0.13 -6.05
CA ALA A 418 -23.56 1.22 -7.01
C ALA A 418 -24.86 2.05 -7.09
N ARG A 419 -26.03 1.41 -6.97
CA ARG A 419 -27.32 2.07 -6.93
C ARG A 419 -27.51 2.83 -5.63
N GLU A 420 -27.30 2.19 -4.50
CA GLU A 420 -27.50 2.77 -3.17
C GLU A 420 -26.54 3.92 -2.89
N THR A 421 -25.28 3.79 -3.28
CA THR A 421 -24.29 4.86 -3.16
C THR A 421 -24.73 6.11 -3.91
N ARG A 422 -25.20 5.97 -5.18
CA ARG A 422 -25.72 7.11 -5.95
C ARG A 422 -26.95 7.75 -5.28
N MET A 423 -27.86 6.93 -4.76
CA MET A 423 -29.06 7.42 -4.08
C MET A 423 -28.73 8.17 -2.78
N ALA A 424 -27.66 7.78 -2.09
CA ALA A 424 -27.17 8.43 -0.90
C ALA A 424 -26.31 9.69 -1.17
N GLY A 425 -26.03 10.01 -2.44
CA GLY A 425 -25.14 11.12 -2.82
C GLY A 425 -23.66 10.82 -2.56
N GLY A 426 -23.30 9.56 -2.53
CA GLY A 426 -21.92 9.10 -2.35
C GLY A 426 -21.17 8.87 -3.66
N HIS A 427 -19.94 8.39 -3.55
CA HIS A 427 -19.03 8.15 -4.67
C HIS A 427 -18.66 6.66 -4.77
N SER A 428 -18.24 6.20 -5.93
CA SER A 428 -17.77 4.82 -6.12
C SER A 428 -16.61 4.75 -7.10
N GLY A 429 -15.66 3.85 -6.82
CA GLY A 429 -14.67 3.41 -7.78
C GLY A 429 -14.98 2.01 -8.32
N ASN A 430 -13.97 1.37 -8.94
CA ASN A 430 -14.16 0.02 -9.50
C ASN A 430 -14.40 -1.06 -8.44
N TYR A 431 -13.84 -0.85 -7.22
CA TYR A 431 -13.82 -1.86 -6.14
C TYR A 431 -14.18 -1.27 -4.78
N TRP A 432 -14.79 -0.10 -4.73
CA TRP A 432 -15.23 0.54 -3.49
C TRP A 432 -16.47 1.44 -3.72
N TRP A 433 -17.24 1.62 -2.66
CA TRP A 433 -18.46 2.44 -2.60
C TRP A 433 -18.46 3.21 -1.30
N SER A 434 -18.54 4.54 -1.38
CA SER A 434 -18.51 5.43 -0.23
C SER A 434 -19.91 6.02 0.01
N PHE A 435 -20.42 5.82 1.20
CA PHE A 435 -21.69 6.36 1.67
C PHE A 435 -21.39 7.54 2.60
N PRO A 436 -21.90 8.74 2.31
CA PRO A 436 -21.75 9.87 3.21
C PRO A 436 -22.48 9.61 4.55
N PRO A 437 -22.15 10.38 5.60
CA PRO A 437 -22.88 10.35 6.85
C PRO A 437 -24.39 10.53 6.62
N ASN A 438 -25.22 9.76 7.32
CA ASN A 438 -26.67 10.00 7.30
C ASN A 438 -26.94 11.38 7.91
N ARG A 439 -27.56 12.28 7.14
CA ARG A 439 -27.99 13.60 7.61
C ARG A 439 -29.17 13.50 8.55
#